data_036845e4c9138d30df480e4e8778b2c2
#
_entry.id   036845e4c9138d30df480e4e8778b2c2
#
_cell.length_a   1.000
_cell.length_b   1.000
_cell.length_c   1.000
_cell.angle_alpha   90.00
_cell.angle_beta   90.00
_cell.angle_gamma   90.00
#
_symmetry.space_group_name_H-M   'P 1'
#
loop_
_entity.id
_entity.type
_entity.pdbx_description
1 polymer ?
#
loop_
_entity_poly.entity_id
_entity_poly.type
_entity_poly.pdbx_seq_one_letter_code
_entity_poly.pdbx_strand_id
1 'polypeptide(L)'
;MTVLSPRKRKLRSVWDSRVDQWADTVDESPAFAQLRERMLQLAAPVDSDRCLDLGAGTGFLTLPLAALARSVQATDLSEEMLRSLREDAERTGAPITTLAADMAQLQLPGSSFELIVSSYAMHYLTDEDKQQLLRNMYRWVVPGGRIVVADMMVGRKLDRHHRGVFLQKASAMLRHGPAGWWRLAKNLARIGSGRGRLRPCPPDWWVAAVNDAGFSNVRYEHVISEAGIVIGTRSV
;
A
#
# COMPACT_ATOMS: atom_id res chain seq x y z
N MET A 1 -22.67 4.10 8.80
CA MET A 1 -21.73 4.55 7.73
C MET A 1 -20.97 5.76 8.22
N THR A 2 -19.67 5.69 8.32
CA THR A 2 -18.84 6.83 8.77
C THR A 2 -18.77 7.88 7.66
N VAL A 3 -19.03 9.14 8.01
CA VAL A 3 -19.00 10.25 7.03
C VAL A 3 -17.55 10.57 6.66
N LEU A 4 -17.18 10.33 5.40
CA LEU A 4 -15.84 10.65 4.88
C LEU A 4 -15.57 12.16 4.93
N SER A 5 -14.38 12.56 5.34
CA SER A 5 -13.91 13.94 5.24
C SER A 5 -13.87 14.42 3.78
N PRO A 6 -13.94 15.74 3.51
CA PRO A 6 -13.86 16.28 2.14
C PRO A 6 -12.61 15.82 1.39
N ARG A 7 -11.47 15.70 2.09
CA ARG A 7 -10.21 15.20 1.52
C ARG A 7 -10.33 13.74 1.08
N LYS A 8 -10.94 12.88 1.91
CA LYS A 8 -11.11 11.45 1.62
C LYS A 8 -12.16 11.21 0.52
N ARG A 9 -13.26 12.00 0.48
CA ARG A 9 -14.19 11.98 -0.65
C ARG A 9 -13.49 12.31 -1.98
N LYS A 10 -12.64 13.35 -1.99
CA LYS A 10 -11.85 13.68 -3.19
C LYS A 10 -10.84 12.60 -3.56
N LEU A 11 -10.20 11.96 -2.58
CA LEU A 11 -9.28 10.83 -2.82
C LEU A 11 -10.05 9.66 -3.45
N ARG A 12 -11.19 9.27 -2.87
CA ARG A 12 -12.06 8.23 -3.42
C ARG A 12 -12.42 8.50 -4.87
N SER A 13 -12.99 9.69 -5.16
CA SER A 13 -13.37 10.06 -6.53
C SER A 13 -12.20 9.99 -7.54
N VAL A 14 -10.98 10.26 -7.10
CA VAL A 14 -9.79 10.10 -7.97
C VAL A 14 -9.52 8.65 -8.28
N TRP A 15 -9.66 7.74 -7.32
CA TRP A 15 -9.43 6.32 -7.53
C TRP A 15 -10.59 5.66 -8.26
N ASP A 16 -11.85 6.04 -7.97
CA ASP A 16 -13.03 5.61 -8.73
C ASP A 16 -12.88 5.88 -10.24
N SER A 17 -12.17 6.96 -10.63
CA SER A 17 -11.95 7.33 -12.03
C SER A 17 -10.68 6.74 -12.65
N ARG A 18 -9.95 5.87 -11.97
CA ARG A 18 -8.65 5.35 -12.40
C ARG A 18 -8.50 3.83 -12.32
N VAL A 19 -9.61 3.13 -12.27
CA VAL A 19 -9.60 1.66 -12.11
C VAL A 19 -8.76 1.00 -13.20
N ASP A 20 -9.12 1.24 -14.47
CA ASP A 20 -8.41 0.65 -15.62
C ASP A 20 -6.94 1.09 -15.68
N GLN A 21 -6.70 2.41 -15.52
CA GLN A 21 -5.33 2.94 -15.55
C GLN A 21 -4.44 2.34 -14.45
N TRP A 22 -5.00 2.04 -13.27
CA TRP A 22 -4.26 1.40 -12.18
C TRP A 22 -4.00 -0.07 -12.48
N ALA A 23 -5.01 -0.80 -12.95
CA ALA A 23 -4.87 -2.19 -13.35
C ALA A 23 -3.76 -2.35 -14.40
N ASP A 24 -3.82 -1.57 -15.50
CA ASP A 24 -2.76 -1.56 -16.53
C ASP A 24 -1.38 -1.25 -15.92
N THR A 25 -1.30 -0.24 -15.02
CA THR A 25 -0.03 0.17 -14.42
C THR A 25 0.62 -0.96 -13.61
N VAL A 26 -0.14 -1.71 -12.83
CA VAL A 26 0.42 -2.77 -11.98
C VAL A 26 0.69 -4.06 -12.76
N ASP A 27 -0.07 -4.30 -13.84
CA ASP A 27 0.09 -5.50 -14.68
C ASP A 27 1.24 -5.36 -15.67
N GLU A 28 1.42 -4.17 -16.25
CA GLU A 28 2.45 -3.94 -17.27
C GLU A 28 3.84 -3.61 -16.67
N SER A 29 3.92 -3.25 -15.39
CA SER A 29 5.17 -2.79 -14.79
C SER A 29 6.01 -3.93 -14.21
N PRO A 30 7.22 -4.20 -14.76
CA PRO A 30 8.14 -5.19 -14.18
C PRO A 30 8.53 -4.87 -12.71
N ALA A 31 8.57 -3.58 -12.34
CA ALA A 31 8.86 -3.17 -10.99
C ALA A 31 7.74 -3.57 -10.01
N PHE A 32 6.46 -3.43 -10.41
CA PHE A 32 5.34 -3.91 -9.60
C PHE A 32 5.29 -5.44 -9.56
N ALA A 33 5.60 -6.13 -10.64
CA ALA A 33 5.71 -7.60 -10.65
C ALA A 33 6.77 -8.08 -9.65
N GLN A 34 7.96 -7.47 -9.65
CA GLN A 34 9.03 -7.76 -8.68
C GLN A 34 8.59 -7.49 -7.24
N LEU A 35 7.90 -6.36 -6.99
CA LEU A 35 7.40 -6.01 -5.68
C LEU A 35 6.38 -7.03 -5.18
N ARG A 36 5.41 -7.41 -6.02
CA ARG A 36 4.38 -8.41 -5.72
C ARG A 36 4.99 -9.75 -5.35
N GLU A 37 5.90 -10.24 -6.19
CA GLU A 37 6.61 -11.49 -5.93
C GLU A 37 7.35 -11.46 -4.59
N ARG A 38 8.07 -10.36 -4.32
CA ARG A 38 8.82 -10.23 -3.07
C ARG A 38 7.91 -10.14 -1.85
N MET A 39 6.79 -9.43 -1.95
CA MET A 39 5.79 -9.39 -0.89
C MET A 39 5.21 -10.77 -0.57
N LEU A 40 4.87 -11.55 -1.59
CA LEU A 40 4.36 -12.91 -1.41
C LEU A 40 5.39 -13.85 -0.77
N GLN A 41 6.65 -13.78 -1.20
CA GLN A 41 7.74 -14.53 -0.58
C GLN A 41 7.91 -14.19 0.90
N LEU A 42 7.87 -12.91 1.26
CA LEU A 42 8.03 -12.46 2.64
C LEU A 42 6.78 -12.70 3.49
N ALA A 43 5.61 -12.62 2.88
CA ALA A 43 4.34 -12.94 3.52
C ALA A 43 4.21 -14.44 3.77
N ALA A 44 4.77 -15.28 2.92
CA ALA A 44 4.75 -16.74 2.99
C ALA A 44 3.34 -17.27 3.39
N PRO A 45 2.27 -16.92 2.62
CA PRO A 45 0.91 -17.33 2.96
C PRO A 45 0.76 -18.85 2.91
N VAL A 46 -0.07 -19.38 3.79
CA VAL A 46 -0.42 -20.81 3.84
C VAL A 46 -1.94 -20.98 3.75
N ASP A 47 -2.40 -22.18 3.38
CA ASP A 47 -3.79 -22.53 3.13
C ASP A 47 -4.73 -22.36 4.34
N SER A 48 -4.18 -22.25 5.53
CA SER A 48 -4.93 -21.95 6.77
C SER A 48 -5.06 -20.46 7.08
N ASP A 49 -4.32 -19.57 6.41
CA ASP A 49 -4.28 -18.15 6.71
C ASP A 49 -5.58 -17.43 6.31
N ARG A 50 -6.15 -16.68 7.24
CA ARG A 50 -7.13 -15.63 6.97
C ARG A 50 -6.33 -14.33 6.77
N CYS A 51 -6.40 -13.78 5.58
CA CYS A 51 -5.63 -12.60 5.20
C CYS A 51 -6.50 -11.34 5.20
N LEU A 52 -5.92 -10.20 5.56
CA LEU A 52 -6.49 -8.87 5.35
C LEU A 52 -5.59 -8.08 4.41
N ASP A 53 -6.17 -7.54 3.32
CA ASP A 53 -5.47 -6.62 2.41
C ASP A 53 -6.05 -5.21 2.57
N LEU A 54 -5.22 -4.27 3.01
CA LEU A 54 -5.57 -2.88 3.30
C LEU A 54 -5.18 -1.96 2.13
N GLY A 55 -6.17 -1.41 1.43
CA GLY A 55 -5.97 -0.65 0.20
C GLY A 55 -5.76 -1.56 -1.00
N ALA A 56 -6.61 -2.57 -1.12
CA ALA A 56 -6.48 -3.66 -2.07
C ALA A 56 -6.55 -3.23 -3.56
N GLY A 57 -7.18 -2.08 -3.84
CA GLY A 57 -7.38 -1.61 -5.21
C GLY A 57 -8.11 -2.65 -6.06
N THR A 58 -7.61 -2.90 -7.26
CA THR A 58 -8.12 -3.91 -8.20
C THR A 58 -7.62 -5.33 -7.91
N GLY A 59 -6.93 -5.56 -6.77
CA GLY A 59 -6.52 -6.90 -6.37
C GLY A 59 -5.08 -7.28 -6.67
N PHE A 60 -4.22 -6.30 -6.89
CA PHE A 60 -2.78 -6.50 -7.18
C PHE A 60 -2.12 -7.55 -6.28
N LEU A 61 -2.44 -7.55 -4.98
CA LEU A 61 -1.94 -8.53 -4.01
C LEU A 61 -3.04 -9.50 -3.55
N THR A 62 -4.29 -9.04 -3.50
CA THR A 62 -5.45 -9.84 -3.06
C THR A 62 -5.63 -11.12 -3.87
N LEU A 63 -5.60 -11.02 -5.22
CA LEU A 63 -5.83 -12.17 -6.08
C LEU A 63 -4.77 -13.28 -5.91
N PRO A 64 -3.45 -12.98 -5.96
CA PRO A 64 -2.45 -14.02 -5.71
C PRO A 64 -2.46 -14.54 -4.27
N LEU A 65 -2.82 -13.74 -3.26
CA LEU A 65 -2.99 -14.21 -1.89
C LEU A 65 -4.15 -15.20 -1.78
N ALA A 66 -5.28 -14.92 -2.44
CA ALA A 66 -6.45 -15.78 -2.40
C ALA A 66 -6.22 -17.17 -3.03
N ALA A 67 -5.23 -17.29 -3.91
CA ALA A 67 -4.81 -18.58 -4.47
C ALA A 67 -3.99 -19.44 -3.48
N LEU A 68 -3.46 -18.85 -2.41
CA LEU A 68 -2.53 -19.49 -1.47
C LEU A 68 -3.07 -19.56 -0.03
N ALA A 69 -4.07 -18.76 0.30
CA ALA A 69 -4.62 -18.61 1.64
C ALA A 69 -6.03 -19.17 1.73
N ARG A 70 -6.51 -19.40 2.95
CA ARG A 70 -7.88 -19.84 3.25
C ARG A 70 -8.93 -18.83 2.77
N SER A 71 -8.68 -17.56 3.01
CA SER A 71 -9.58 -16.47 2.62
C SER A 71 -8.86 -15.13 2.68
N VAL A 72 -9.31 -14.18 1.85
CA VAL A 72 -8.81 -12.80 1.89
C VAL A 72 -9.97 -11.84 2.08
N GLN A 73 -9.90 -11.01 3.11
CA GLN A 73 -10.73 -9.82 3.22
C GLN A 73 -9.97 -8.64 2.63
N ALA A 74 -10.52 -8.06 1.56
CA ALA A 74 -9.95 -6.91 0.87
C ALA A 74 -10.68 -5.63 1.24
N THR A 75 -9.96 -4.59 1.63
CA THR A 75 -10.55 -3.29 1.93
C THR A 75 -9.96 -2.19 1.07
N ASP A 76 -10.78 -1.29 0.57
CA ASP A 76 -10.34 -0.09 -0.14
C ASP A 76 -11.30 1.08 0.14
N LEU A 77 -10.84 2.30 -0.10
CA LEU A 77 -11.67 3.50 -0.01
C LEU A 77 -12.60 3.62 -1.24
N SER A 78 -12.17 3.09 -2.40
CA SER A 78 -12.87 3.12 -3.68
C SER A 78 -13.76 1.89 -3.85
N GLU A 79 -15.05 2.10 -3.96
CA GLU A 79 -16.00 1.03 -4.27
C GLU A 79 -15.82 0.50 -5.70
N GLU A 80 -15.43 1.38 -6.64
CA GLU A 80 -15.18 0.98 -8.03
C GLU A 80 -13.97 0.05 -8.17
N MET A 81 -12.89 0.31 -7.41
CA MET A 81 -11.75 -0.62 -7.33
C MET A 81 -12.19 -2.00 -6.83
N LEU A 82 -12.96 -2.02 -5.74
CA LEU A 82 -13.46 -3.27 -5.18
C LEU A 82 -14.47 -3.96 -6.07
N ARG A 83 -15.21 -3.24 -6.90
CA ARG A 83 -16.11 -3.81 -7.90
C ARG A 83 -15.31 -4.59 -8.95
N SER A 84 -14.25 -4.00 -9.50
CA SER A 84 -13.34 -4.68 -10.42
C SER A 84 -12.73 -5.93 -9.78
N LEU A 85 -12.26 -5.82 -8.54
CA LEU A 85 -11.74 -6.98 -7.80
C LEU A 85 -12.79 -8.10 -7.63
N ARG A 86 -14.05 -7.78 -7.32
CA ARG A 86 -15.12 -8.77 -7.20
C ARG A 86 -15.40 -9.50 -8.51
N GLU A 87 -15.43 -8.77 -9.63
CA GLU A 87 -15.61 -9.37 -10.97
C GLU A 87 -14.50 -10.39 -11.28
N ASP A 88 -13.25 -10.08 -10.91
CA ASP A 88 -12.13 -11.00 -11.08
C ASP A 88 -12.20 -12.19 -10.10
N ALA A 89 -12.60 -11.95 -8.86
CA ALA A 89 -12.78 -12.98 -7.84
C ALA A 89 -13.90 -13.99 -8.23
N GLU A 90 -15.02 -13.49 -8.72
CA GLU A 90 -16.13 -14.33 -9.20
C GLU A 90 -15.71 -15.19 -10.38
N ARG A 91 -14.94 -14.63 -11.34
CA ARG A 91 -14.47 -15.37 -12.52
C ARG A 91 -13.50 -16.50 -12.16
N THR A 92 -12.73 -16.34 -11.10
CA THR A 92 -11.74 -17.31 -10.64
C THR A 92 -12.25 -18.22 -9.52
N GLY A 93 -13.39 -17.93 -8.91
CA GLY A 93 -13.88 -18.62 -7.71
C GLY A 93 -13.02 -18.36 -6.46
N ALA A 94 -12.27 -17.25 -6.44
CA ALA A 94 -11.35 -16.95 -5.35
C ALA A 94 -12.09 -16.64 -4.03
N PRO A 95 -11.62 -17.10 -2.87
CA PRO A 95 -12.26 -16.89 -1.57
C PRO A 95 -12.00 -15.46 -1.02
N ILE A 96 -12.55 -14.45 -1.71
CA ILE A 96 -12.36 -13.03 -1.42
C ILE A 96 -13.68 -12.43 -0.92
N THR A 97 -13.58 -11.64 0.15
CA THR A 97 -14.64 -10.74 0.59
C THR A 97 -14.15 -9.31 0.51
N THR A 98 -15.03 -8.37 0.16
CA THR A 98 -14.65 -6.96 -0.01
C THR A 98 -15.41 -6.05 0.95
N LEU A 99 -14.75 -4.99 1.43
CA LEU A 99 -15.34 -3.97 2.29
C LEU A 99 -14.86 -2.57 1.88
N ALA A 100 -15.77 -1.74 1.36
CA ALA A 100 -15.46 -0.33 1.09
C ALA A 100 -15.36 0.45 2.40
N ALA A 101 -14.14 0.81 2.79
CA ALA A 101 -13.88 1.47 4.06
C ALA A 101 -12.64 2.36 4.00
N ASP A 102 -12.64 3.37 4.87
CA ASP A 102 -11.44 4.13 5.19
C ASP A 102 -10.58 3.35 6.19
N MET A 103 -9.42 2.84 5.75
CA MET A 103 -8.54 2.02 6.58
C MET A 103 -8.12 2.72 7.90
N ALA A 104 -8.07 4.07 7.93
CA ALA A 104 -7.76 4.80 9.15
C ALA A 104 -8.89 4.78 10.19
N GLN A 105 -10.11 4.44 9.78
CA GLN A 105 -11.29 4.39 10.65
C GLN A 105 -11.85 2.97 10.78
N LEU A 106 -11.19 2.00 10.15
CA LEU A 106 -11.61 0.61 10.15
C LEU A 106 -11.55 0.04 11.58
N GLN A 107 -12.60 -0.67 11.97
CA GLN A 107 -12.68 -1.40 13.23
C GLN A 107 -12.99 -2.85 12.91
N LEU A 108 -12.07 -3.74 13.27
CA LEU A 108 -12.20 -5.19 13.08
C LEU A 108 -12.02 -5.90 14.43
N PRO A 109 -12.55 -7.11 14.57
CA PRO A 109 -12.32 -7.92 15.76
C PRO A 109 -10.83 -8.19 15.96
N GLY A 110 -10.40 -8.30 17.20
CA GLY A 110 -9.03 -8.66 17.52
C GLY A 110 -8.72 -10.11 17.17
N SER A 111 -7.45 -10.39 16.85
CA SER A 111 -6.96 -11.75 16.57
C SER A 111 -7.78 -12.49 15.51
N SER A 112 -8.08 -11.81 14.40
CA SER A 112 -8.92 -12.33 13.31
C SER A 112 -8.15 -12.78 12.08
N PHE A 113 -6.89 -12.36 11.93
CA PHE A 113 -6.09 -12.61 10.74
C PHE A 113 -4.71 -13.15 11.11
N GLU A 114 -4.24 -14.13 10.37
CA GLU A 114 -2.88 -14.67 10.45
C GLU A 114 -1.90 -13.78 9.66
N LEU A 115 -2.39 -13.11 8.61
CA LEU A 115 -1.59 -12.24 7.76
C LEU A 115 -2.35 -10.94 7.44
N ILE A 116 -1.70 -9.80 7.63
CA ILE A 116 -2.20 -8.50 7.17
C ILE A 116 -1.20 -7.90 6.21
N VAL A 117 -1.67 -7.50 5.04
CA VAL A 117 -0.83 -6.86 4.02
C VAL A 117 -1.37 -5.47 3.65
N SER A 118 -0.48 -4.64 3.11
CA SER A 118 -0.87 -3.38 2.46
C SER A 118 0.18 -3.04 1.40
N SER A 119 -0.25 -2.60 0.22
CA SER A 119 0.64 -2.22 -0.86
C SER A 119 0.26 -0.86 -1.46
N TYR A 120 1.17 0.10 -1.46
CA TYR A 120 1.02 1.44 -2.05
C TYR A 120 -0.26 2.20 -1.64
N ALA A 121 -0.69 2.04 -0.39
CA ALA A 121 -1.93 2.64 0.11
C ALA A 121 -1.73 3.56 1.32
N MET A 122 -0.81 3.25 2.23
CA MET A 122 -0.68 3.98 3.49
C MET A 122 -0.03 5.37 3.34
N HIS A 123 0.67 5.64 2.24
CA HIS A 123 1.24 6.98 1.97
C HIS A 123 0.17 8.09 1.77
N TYR A 124 -1.11 7.76 1.69
CA TYR A 124 -2.21 8.74 1.71
C TYR A 124 -2.62 9.16 3.11
N LEU A 125 -2.23 8.42 4.13
CA LEU A 125 -2.52 8.68 5.54
C LEU A 125 -1.59 9.74 6.13
N THR A 126 -2.02 10.39 7.21
CA THR A 126 -1.11 11.17 8.06
C THR A 126 -0.19 10.22 8.83
N ASP A 127 0.89 10.73 9.40
CA ASP A 127 1.80 9.89 10.16
C ASP A 127 1.11 9.34 11.42
N GLU A 128 0.25 10.14 12.03
CA GLU A 128 -0.58 9.77 13.17
C GLU A 128 -1.58 8.66 12.79
N ASP A 129 -2.26 8.81 11.63
CA ASP A 129 -3.18 7.78 11.11
C ASP A 129 -2.44 6.46 10.81
N LYS A 130 -1.20 6.52 10.24
CA LYS A 130 -0.38 5.33 10.00
C LYS A 130 -0.02 4.61 11.30
N GLN A 131 0.46 5.36 12.30
CA GLN A 131 0.79 4.79 13.61
C GLN A 131 -0.44 4.17 14.26
N GLN A 132 -1.60 4.82 14.19
CA GLN A 132 -2.84 4.27 14.73
C GLN A 132 -3.27 3.01 13.97
N LEU A 133 -3.13 3.00 12.65
CA LEU A 133 -3.43 1.82 11.84
C LEU A 133 -2.50 0.64 12.17
N LEU A 134 -1.20 0.88 12.36
CA LEU A 134 -0.25 -0.16 12.79
C LEU A 134 -0.62 -0.75 14.15
N ARG A 135 -1.04 0.08 15.12
CA ARG A 135 -1.57 -0.41 16.41
C ARG A 135 -2.85 -1.24 16.23
N ASN A 136 -3.71 -0.84 15.30
CA ASN A 136 -4.91 -1.60 14.97
C ASN A 136 -4.55 -2.94 14.31
N MET A 137 -3.62 -2.95 13.35
CA MET A 137 -3.11 -4.18 12.72
C MET A 137 -2.55 -5.15 13.77
N TYR A 138 -1.79 -4.63 14.76
CA TYR A 138 -1.30 -5.45 15.87
C TYR A 138 -2.43 -6.11 16.67
N ARG A 139 -3.53 -5.41 16.89
CA ARG A 139 -4.70 -5.98 17.59
C ARG A 139 -5.44 -7.00 16.73
N TRP A 140 -5.53 -6.79 15.40
CA TRP A 140 -6.27 -7.64 14.49
C TRP A 140 -5.51 -8.91 14.12
N VAL A 141 -4.19 -8.86 14.06
CA VAL A 141 -3.38 -10.05 13.77
C VAL A 141 -3.36 -10.98 14.98
N VAL A 142 -3.40 -12.29 14.76
CA VAL A 142 -3.33 -13.29 15.85
C VAL A 142 -1.92 -13.31 16.49
N PRO A 143 -1.75 -13.79 17.73
CA PRO A 143 -0.43 -14.15 18.24
C PRO A 143 0.26 -15.13 17.28
N GLY A 144 1.53 -14.91 16.98
CA GLY A 144 2.28 -15.65 15.95
C GLY A 144 2.02 -15.20 14.51
N GLY A 145 1.02 -14.37 14.28
CA GLY A 145 0.73 -13.82 12.95
C GLY A 145 1.67 -12.68 12.55
N ARG A 146 1.52 -12.19 11.33
CA ARG A 146 2.49 -11.28 10.72
C ARG A 146 1.86 -10.18 9.86
N ILE A 147 2.62 -9.09 9.68
CA ILE A 147 2.28 -8.03 8.73
C ILE A 147 3.36 -7.88 7.68
N VAL A 148 2.96 -7.53 6.45
CA VAL A 148 3.86 -7.18 5.35
C VAL A 148 3.32 -5.93 4.66
N VAL A 149 4.02 -4.82 4.81
CA VAL A 149 3.62 -3.52 4.27
C VAL A 149 4.65 -3.05 3.26
N ALA A 150 4.24 -2.87 2.02
CA ALA A 150 5.02 -2.22 0.98
C ALA A 150 4.48 -0.82 0.70
N ASP A 151 5.33 0.17 0.69
CA ASP A 151 4.91 1.54 0.40
C ASP A 151 6.07 2.39 -0.14
N MET A 152 5.76 3.62 -0.53
CA MET A 152 6.77 4.64 -0.81
C MET A 152 7.54 4.94 0.48
N MET A 153 8.74 4.38 0.60
CA MET A 153 9.59 4.50 1.79
C MET A 153 10.79 5.41 1.51
N VAL A 154 10.49 6.65 1.18
CA VAL A 154 11.49 7.68 0.87
C VAL A 154 11.44 8.82 1.88
N GLY A 155 12.61 9.39 2.19
CA GLY A 155 12.72 10.55 3.06
C GLY A 155 12.05 11.79 2.45
N ARG A 156 11.43 12.62 3.29
CA ARG A 156 10.86 13.92 2.86
C ARG A 156 11.92 14.91 2.40
N LYS A 157 13.18 14.74 2.79
CA LYS A 157 14.34 15.50 2.30
C LYS A 157 15.00 14.68 1.20
N LEU A 158 15.28 15.32 0.06
CA LEU A 158 16.07 14.73 -1.03
C LEU A 158 17.44 14.30 -0.48
N ASP A 159 17.58 13.06 -0.12
CA ASP A 159 18.82 12.45 0.27
C ASP A 159 19.74 12.32 -0.96
N ARG A 160 21.08 12.28 -0.76
CA ARG A 160 22.06 12.22 -1.86
C ARG A 160 21.81 11.05 -2.81
N HIS A 161 21.32 9.91 -2.31
CA HIS A 161 21.00 8.74 -3.12
C HIS A 161 19.79 8.98 -4.05
N HIS A 162 18.75 9.62 -3.55
CA HIS A 162 17.55 9.98 -4.31
C HIS A 162 17.78 11.10 -5.32
N ARG A 163 18.82 11.92 -5.13
CA ARG A 163 19.22 12.95 -6.12
C ARG A 163 19.63 12.34 -7.45
N GLY A 164 20.35 11.20 -7.44
CA GLY A 164 20.76 10.50 -8.66
C GLY A 164 19.56 9.98 -9.46
N VAL A 165 18.62 9.31 -8.80
CA VAL A 165 17.39 8.79 -9.42
C VAL A 165 16.50 9.94 -9.93
N PHE A 166 16.40 11.02 -9.16
CA PHE A 166 15.65 12.20 -9.55
C PHE A 166 16.27 12.88 -10.79
N LEU A 167 17.60 13.05 -10.83
CA LEU A 167 18.31 13.61 -11.98
C LEU A 167 18.16 12.74 -13.22
N GLN A 168 18.18 11.42 -13.08
CA GLN A 168 18.01 10.49 -14.19
C GLN A 168 16.56 10.52 -14.74
N LYS A 169 15.53 10.56 -13.87
CA LYS A 169 14.13 10.75 -14.27
C LYS A 169 13.90 12.16 -14.85
N ALA A 170 14.52 13.19 -14.28
CA ALA A 170 14.45 14.56 -14.80
C ALA A 170 15.09 14.68 -16.19
N SER A 171 16.26 14.09 -16.41
CA SER A 171 16.93 14.10 -17.71
C SER A 171 16.14 13.34 -18.79
N ALA A 172 15.46 12.25 -18.42
CA ALA A 172 14.56 11.53 -19.32
C ALA A 172 13.34 12.41 -19.70
N MET A 173 12.74 13.11 -18.73
CA MET A 173 11.61 14.03 -18.98
C MET A 173 12.03 15.25 -19.83
N LEU A 174 13.24 15.75 -19.65
CA LEU A 174 13.78 16.89 -20.42
C LEU A 174 13.98 16.55 -21.91
N ARG A 175 14.19 15.27 -22.26
CA ARG A 175 14.29 14.80 -23.66
C ARG A 175 12.96 14.89 -24.43
N HIS A 176 11.83 15.06 -23.72
CA HIS A 176 10.50 15.20 -24.34
C HIS A 176 10.09 16.66 -24.62
N GLY A 177 11.04 17.60 -24.64
CA GLY A 177 10.81 19.00 -25.03
C GLY A 177 9.98 19.83 -24.04
N PRO A 178 9.32 20.91 -24.48
CA PRO A 178 8.60 21.85 -23.58
C PRO A 178 7.52 21.21 -22.68
N ALA A 179 6.86 20.17 -23.19
CA ALA A 179 5.86 19.41 -22.43
C ALA A 179 6.50 18.66 -21.24
N GLY A 180 7.73 18.15 -21.40
CA GLY A 180 8.50 17.53 -20.33
C GLY A 180 8.92 18.52 -19.24
N TRP A 181 9.33 19.71 -19.64
CA TRP A 181 9.66 20.82 -18.71
C TRP A 181 8.46 21.23 -17.86
N TRP A 182 7.29 21.37 -18.46
CA TRP A 182 6.06 21.72 -17.76
C TRP A 182 5.62 20.64 -16.77
N ARG A 183 5.76 19.35 -17.14
CA ARG A 183 5.48 18.21 -16.25
C ARG A 183 6.45 18.19 -15.06
N LEU A 184 7.74 18.41 -15.31
CA LEU A 184 8.76 18.49 -14.26
C LEU A 184 8.48 19.64 -13.29
N ALA A 185 8.20 20.85 -13.80
CA ALA A 185 7.87 22.02 -13.00
C ALA A 185 6.60 21.80 -12.15
N LYS A 186 5.55 21.21 -12.70
CA LYS A 186 4.35 20.83 -11.95
C LYS A 186 4.62 19.81 -10.84
N ASN A 187 5.47 18.82 -11.11
CA ASN A 187 5.82 17.80 -10.12
C ASN A 187 6.67 18.40 -8.99
N LEU A 188 7.64 19.26 -9.33
CA LEU A 188 8.46 20.00 -8.34
C LEU A 188 7.60 20.93 -7.48
N ALA A 189 6.68 21.68 -8.08
CA ALA A 189 5.77 22.56 -7.36
C ALA A 189 4.82 21.77 -6.43
N ARG A 190 4.40 20.58 -6.81
CA ARG A 190 3.59 19.67 -5.96
C ARG A 190 4.36 19.12 -4.77
N ILE A 191 5.64 18.76 -4.98
CA ILE A 191 6.53 18.27 -3.91
C ILE A 191 6.90 19.42 -2.98
N GLY A 192 7.26 20.58 -3.52
CA GLY A 192 7.72 21.75 -2.74
C GLY A 192 6.60 22.45 -1.95
N SER A 193 5.36 22.40 -2.42
CA SER A 193 4.24 23.11 -1.76
C SER A 193 3.72 22.45 -0.49
N GLY A 194 4.19 21.25 -0.12
CA GLY A 194 3.67 20.49 1.04
C GLY A 194 2.17 20.16 0.94
N ARG A 195 1.51 20.64 -0.14
CA ARG A 195 0.08 20.39 -0.44
C ARG A 195 -0.16 19.08 -1.16
N GLY A 196 0.89 18.26 -1.33
CA GLY A 196 0.81 16.94 -1.94
C GLY A 196 -0.12 16.02 -1.15
N ARG A 197 -0.89 15.20 -1.86
CA ARG A 197 -1.74 14.16 -1.26
C ARG A 197 -0.90 13.04 -0.62
N LEU A 198 0.35 12.87 -1.07
CA LEU A 198 1.26 11.81 -0.66
C LEU A 198 2.05 12.24 0.57
N ARG A 199 2.17 11.33 1.52
CA ARG A 199 2.94 11.48 2.76
C ARG A 199 3.84 10.25 2.97
N PRO A 200 4.87 10.09 2.13
CA PRO A 200 5.82 9.01 2.30
C PRO A 200 6.60 9.20 3.60
N CYS A 201 7.03 8.11 4.21
CA CYS A 201 7.91 8.11 5.37
C CYS A 201 9.19 7.34 5.05
N PRO A 202 10.34 7.74 5.62
CA PRO A 202 11.59 7.03 5.39
C PRO A 202 11.60 5.64 6.05
N PRO A 203 12.50 4.73 5.64
CA PRO A 203 12.60 3.38 6.20
C PRO A 203 12.68 3.35 7.73
N ASP A 204 13.53 4.19 8.32
CA ASP A 204 13.73 4.24 9.77
C ASP A 204 12.44 4.58 10.53
N TRP A 205 11.63 5.47 9.95
CA TRP A 205 10.31 5.79 10.50
C TRP A 205 9.39 4.56 10.50
N TRP A 206 9.37 3.79 9.41
CA TRP A 206 8.55 2.59 9.31
C TRP A 206 8.96 1.51 10.30
N VAL A 207 10.27 1.26 10.42
CA VAL A 207 10.82 0.30 11.39
C VAL A 207 10.46 0.72 12.81
N ALA A 208 10.64 1.99 13.17
CA ALA A 208 10.28 2.51 14.48
C ALA A 208 8.76 2.38 14.74
N ALA A 209 7.91 2.81 13.80
CA ALA A 209 6.47 2.80 13.97
C ALA A 209 5.89 1.37 14.10
N VAL A 210 6.47 0.39 13.41
CA VAL A 210 6.06 -1.03 13.52
C VAL A 210 6.49 -1.61 14.87
N ASN A 211 7.70 -1.29 15.36
CA ASN A 211 8.14 -1.66 16.70
C ASN A 211 7.26 -1.01 17.79
N ASP A 212 6.99 0.29 17.66
CA ASP A 212 6.15 1.05 18.61
C ASP A 212 4.70 0.54 18.66
N ALA A 213 4.22 -0.07 17.55
CA ALA A 213 2.91 -0.72 17.53
C ALA A 213 2.88 -2.05 18.28
N GLY A 214 4.03 -2.61 18.67
CA GLY A 214 4.17 -3.84 19.46
C GLY A 214 4.69 -5.04 18.68
N PHE A 215 4.95 -4.91 17.39
CA PHE A 215 5.49 -6.01 16.58
C PHE A 215 6.95 -6.30 16.96
N SER A 216 7.34 -7.56 16.84
CA SER A 216 8.70 -8.07 17.00
C SER A 216 9.27 -8.52 15.65
N ASN A 217 10.57 -8.88 15.62
CA ASN A 217 11.27 -9.32 14.41
C ASN A 217 11.12 -8.35 13.23
N VAL A 218 11.06 -7.05 13.53
CA VAL A 218 10.84 -6.02 12.51
C VAL A 218 12.03 -5.93 11.58
N ARG A 219 11.77 -6.05 10.28
CA ARG A 219 12.78 -5.97 9.22
C ARG A 219 12.30 -5.06 8.11
N TYR A 220 13.23 -4.35 7.51
CA TYR A 220 13.03 -3.55 6.32
C TYR A 220 13.85 -4.13 5.15
N GLU A 221 13.26 -4.09 3.96
CA GLU A 221 13.92 -4.46 2.72
C GLU A 221 13.60 -3.42 1.64
N HIS A 222 14.63 -2.91 0.96
CA HIS A 222 14.46 -2.07 -0.22
C HIS A 222 14.26 -2.96 -1.46
N VAL A 223 13.24 -2.68 -2.27
CA VAL A 223 12.90 -3.55 -3.42
C VAL A 223 13.00 -2.83 -4.75
N ILE A 224 12.37 -1.69 -4.88
CA ILE A 224 12.40 -0.87 -6.10
C ILE A 224 12.61 0.60 -5.76
N SER A 225 12.97 1.43 -6.72
CA SER A 225 13.49 2.79 -6.57
C SER A 225 12.92 3.65 -5.42
N GLU A 226 11.60 3.65 -5.22
CA GLU A 226 10.92 4.41 -4.16
C GLU A 226 10.23 3.54 -3.12
N ALA A 227 10.15 2.22 -3.36
CA ALA A 227 9.43 1.33 -2.48
C ALA A 227 10.33 0.43 -1.65
N GLY A 228 9.96 0.28 -0.41
CA GLY A 228 10.47 -0.73 0.50
C GLY A 228 9.35 -1.57 1.09
N ILE A 229 9.73 -2.65 1.73
CA ILE A 229 8.84 -3.53 2.46
C ILE A 229 9.27 -3.53 3.93
N VAL A 230 8.33 -3.34 4.83
CA VAL A 230 8.51 -3.58 6.27
C VAL A 230 7.67 -4.78 6.70
N ILE A 231 8.26 -5.62 7.53
CA ILE A 231 7.67 -6.85 8.04
C ILE A 231 7.73 -6.80 9.56
N GLY A 232 6.70 -7.32 10.23
CA GLY A 232 6.71 -7.50 11.67
C GLY A 232 5.87 -8.71 12.05
N THR A 233 6.19 -9.35 13.18
CA THR A 233 5.43 -10.48 13.73
C THR A 233 4.85 -10.10 15.09
N ARG A 234 3.64 -10.57 15.39
CA ARG A 234 3.11 -10.50 16.74
C ARG A 234 3.61 -11.69 17.54
N SER A 235 4.30 -11.44 18.64
CA SER A 235 4.75 -12.51 19.55
C SER A 235 3.58 -13.37 20.03
N VAL A 236 3.86 -14.66 20.31
CA VAL A 236 2.90 -15.62 20.86
C VAL A 236 2.58 -15.27 22.30
#